data_e809ebf2cb937c90d608471f8b8ef6ea
#
_entry.id   e809ebf2cb937c90d608471f8b8ef6ea
#
_cell.length_a   1.000
_cell.length_b   1.000
_cell.length_c   1.000
_cell.angle_alpha   90.00
_cell.angle_beta   90.00
_cell.angle_gamma   90.00
#
_symmetry.space_group_name_H-M   'P 1'
#
loop_
_entity.id
_entity.type
_entity.pdbx_description
1 polymer ?
#
loop_
_entity_poly.entity_id
_entity_poly.type
_entity_poly.pdbx_seq_one_letter_code
_entity_poly.pdbx_strand_id
1 'polypeptide(L)'
;MRRRFTLNKHLAVMTIFLSVCSSVWPQTANHEVTDNSLASILPDTVITNRPDGREVIYSESSHNLWQSNGTLGEDNIDHKMKQIVFGNDGYVYVRNFIVHLYGAEGWIKGKIDGDTLRFPLPQKYYTMGSSYSQRDFTLMAFDKVLVDAGGQMVYTYKTDTTYPEMDFVMRDDSIISTDPTKLIGLANATYGNTWSQFAMSNVTYTINKDTMAQMPESVTPETWTFEYKSSNGDRVTRMVSVATKGNEMYIKGFSKKFPDAVIKGRVDGNKMVIPNRQLLALDKKDEYYAYLLTLSDTIVKEEILGEMIDVIEQKIRDSISFDYDDIDGTLVSADNLIDNHGTDSIFYYNLYKTVAFNYFNPVAATPAKPEWIDCWSYDTGASLSFNIYSKDENDKFINPDSLYYIIYNDDQPITLKAADYSMLDSDMTMIPYASDLAYVDGNYHGITLYNVNATRIGLQTVYIMGGETRRSPIVYYGETDGISAAKGSEAAKTIYYDLSGRKTSNPSKGIYVKVVERADGSRSTSKVIVK
;
A
#
# COMPACT_ATOMS: atom_id res chain seq x y z
N MET A 1 -0.59 -27.23 5.13
CA MET A 1 0.62 -26.48 4.83
C MET A 1 0.55 -25.11 5.54
N ARG A 2 1.22 -24.94 6.65
CA ARG A 2 1.29 -23.64 7.35
C ARG A 2 2.46 -22.84 6.78
N ARG A 3 2.19 -21.64 6.25
CA ARG A 3 3.24 -20.71 5.85
C ARG A 3 3.76 -20.02 7.10
N ARG A 4 5.03 -20.21 7.40
CA ARG A 4 5.75 -19.32 8.32
C ARG A 4 6.30 -18.17 7.48
N PHE A 5 5.73 -17.00 7.67
CA PHE A 5 6.49 -15.80 7.43
C PHE A 5 7.50 -15.70 8.57
N THR A 6 8.77 -15.62 8.26
CA THR A 6 9.71 -15.02 9.19
C THR A 6 9.21 -13.59 9.36
N LEU A 7 8.39 -13.37 10.39
CA LEU A 7 7.98 -12.02 10.77
C LEU A 7 9.29 -11.31 11.09
N ASN A 8 9.69 -10.42 10.19
CA ASN A 8 10.83 -9.57 10.47
C ASN A 8 10.52 -8.87 11.80
N LYS A 9 11.45 -8.87 12.72
CA LYS A 9 11.35 -8.32 14.07
C LYS A 9 10.80 -6.87 14.08
N HIS A 10 10.87 -6.18 12.94
CA HIS A 10 10.38 -4.81 12.73
C HIS A 10 8.85 -4.66 12.70
N LEU A 11 8.07 -5.69 12.40
CA LEU A 11 6.61 -5.57 12.35
C LEU A 11 5.94 -5.68 13.74
N ALA A 12 6.64 -6.23 14.73
CA ALA A 12 6.12 -6.36 16.10
C ALA A 12 6.03 -5.02 16.86
N VAL A 13 6.69 -3.96 16.36
CA VAL A 13 6.74 -2.64 17.02
C VAL A 13 5.48 -1.81 16.77
N MET A 14 4.67 -2.15 15.78
CA MET A 14 3.60 -1.26 15.30
C MET A 14 2.24 -1.36 16.02
N THR A 15 2.04 -2.30 16.94
CA THR A 15 0.68 -2.58 17.43
C THR A 15 0.44 -2.35 18.93
N ILE A 16 1.41 -1.90 19.74
CA ILE A 16 1.22 -1.80 21.18
C ILE A 16 1.70 -0.45 21.74
N PHE A 17 0.82 0.54 21.70
CA PHE A 17 0.97 1.76 22.49
C PHE A 17 -0.31 2.08 23.28
N LEU A 18 -0.55 1.35 24.35
CA LEU A 18 -1.47 1.77 25.40
C LEU A 18 -1.16 0.99 26.69
N SER A 19 -0.18 1.44 27.46
CA SER A 19 -0.23 1.29 28.92
C SER A 19 0.72 2.28 29.59
N VAL A 20 0.13 3.12 30.40
CA VAL A 20 0.76 4.15 31.21
C VAL A 20 1.39 3.51 32.44
N CYS A 21 2.70 3.67 32.64
CA CYS A 21 3.29 3.58 33.97
C CYS A 21 3.65 4.96 34.46
N SER A 22 2.88 5.47 35.40
CA SER A 22 3.19 6.65 36.19
C SER A 22 4.18 6.29 37.29
N SER A 23 5.42 6.73 37.16
CA SER A 23 6.34 6.83 38.31
C SER A 23 6.86 8.24 38.40
N VAL A 24 6.55 8.89 39.52
CA VAL A 24 6.96 10.24 39.89
C VAL A 24 8.40 10.20 40.38
N TRP A 25 9.28 11.00 39.78
CA TRP A 25 10.64 11.27 40.27
C TRP A 25 10.92 12.77 40.35
N PRO A 26 11.76 13.22 41.28
CA PRO A 26 11.90 14.62 41.62
C PRO A 26 12.71 15.45 40.60
N GLN A 27 12.31 16.70 40.45
CA GLN A 27 12.97 17.73 39.65
C GLN A 27 14.37 18.01 40.19
N THR A 28 15.36 18.05 39.31
CA THR A 28 16.65 18.69 39.55
C THR A 28 16.83 19.87 38.60
N ALA A 29 17.42 20.89 39.14
CA ALA A 29 17.51 22.27 38.68
C ALA A 29 18.17 22.43 37.29
N ASN A 30 17.68 23.43 36.56
CA ASN A 30 18.22 23.99 35.35
C ASN A 30 19.67 24.48 35.53
N HIS A 31 20.59 23.95 34.73
CA HIS A 31 21.84 24.64 34.41
C HIS A 31 21.73 25.24 33.02
N GLU A 32 21.72 26.57 32.93
CA GLU A 32 21.88 27.30 31.68
C GLU A 32 23.29 27.07 31.14
N VAL A 33 23.37 26.50 29.95
CA VAL A 33 24.60 26.40 29.17
C VAL A 33 24.74 27.69 28.35
N THR A 34 25.69 28.49 28.69
CA THR A 34 26.02 29.73 27.99
C THR A 34 27.08 29.47 26.91
N ASP A 35 26.67 28.92 25.78
CA ASP A 35 27.37 29.12 24.51
C ASP A 35 26.34 29.47 23.42
N ASN A 36 26.27 30.77 23.16
CA ASN A 36 25.19 31.42 22.40
C ASN A 36 25.25 31.21 20.88
N SER A 37 26.25 30.49 20.32
CA SER A 37 26.44 30.50 18.87
C SER A 37 25.63 29.39 18.14
N LEU A 38 25.48 28.22 18.74
CA LEU A 38 24.73 27.10 18.14
C LEU A 38 23.27 27.05 18.62
N ALA A 39 23.01 27.39 19.88
CA ALA A 39 21.65 27.45 20.39
C ALA A 39 20.77 28.49 19.64
N SER A 40 21.35 29.50 19.04
CA SER A 40 20.63 30.52 18.25
C SER A 40 20.06 30.02 16.93
N ILE A 41 20.50 28.86 16.44
CA ILE A 41 19.96 28.26 15.20
C ILE A 41 18.79 27.28 15.44
N LEU A 42 18.55 26.90 16.71
CA LEU A 42 17.47 25.99 17.07
C LEU A 42 16.11 26.62 16.73
N PRO A 43 15.24 25.88 16.03
CA PRO A 43 13.90 26.38 15.75
C PRO A 43 13.04 26.35 17.03
N ASP A 44 12.26 27.40 17.24
CA ASP A 44 11.29 27.47 18.35
C ASP A 44 10.17 26.46 18.24
N THR A 45 9.93 25.95 17.03
CA THR A 45 8.89 24.99 16.70
C THR A 45 9.44 23.81 15.90
N VAL A 46 8.71 22.73 15.84
CA VAL A 46 9.02 21.58 14.96
C VAL A 46 8.98 22.04 13.50
N ILE A 47 10.00 21.69 12.73
CA ILE A 47 10.03 21.91 11.29
C ILE A 47 9.29 20.75 10.62
N THR A 48 8.07 20.99 10.15
CA THR A 48 7.22 19.99 9.50
C THR A 48 7.26 20.08 7.96
N ASN A 49 7.48 21.30 7.44
CA ASN A 49 7.56 21.52 6.00
C ASN A 49 8.98 21.23 5.50
N ARG A 50 9.06 20.68 4.27
CA ARG A 50 10.36 20.50 3.60
C ARG A 50 11.05 21.85 3.46
N PRO A 51 12.30 21.99 3.96
CA PRO A 51 13.09 23.21 3.79
C PRO A 51 13.46 23.47 2.32
N ASP A 52 13.62 24.73 1.97
CA ASP A 52 14.08 25.14 0.64
C ASP A 52 15.57 24.84 0.48
N GLY A 53 15.94 24.23 -0.64
CA GLY A 53 17.33 23.90 -0.92
C GLY A 53 17.50 22.67 -1.79
N ARG A 54 18.78 22.28 -1.96
CA ARG A 54 19.16 21.10 -2.73
C ARG A 54 18.94 19.83 -1.90
N GLU A 55 17.96 19.03 -2.27
CA GLU A 55 17.73 17.71 -1.68
C GLU A 55 18.72 16.68 -2.23
N VAL A 56 19.26 15.85 -1.34
CA VAL A 56 20.04 14.67 -1.68
C VAL A 56 19.47 13.48 -0.94
N ILE A 57 19.31 12.37 -1.65
CA ILE A 57 18.83 11.11 -1.09
C ILE A 57 20.03 10.24 -0.75
N TYR A 58 20.12 9.84 0.50
CA TYR A 58 21.16 8.97 1.04
C TYR A 58 20.57 7.64 1.49
N SER A 59 21.45 6.63 1.54
CA SER A 59 21.23 5.36 2.22
C SER A 59 21.76 5.46 3.63
N GLU A 60 20.93 5.22 4.63
CA GLU A 60 21.33 5.21 6.04
C GLU A 60 21.72 3.81 6.48
N SER A 61 22.87 3.74 7.19
CA SER A 61 23.25 2.61 8.04
C SER A 61 23.40 3.12 9.46
N SER A 62 22.78 2.44 10.42
CA SER A 62 22.79 2.84 11.83
C SER A 62 22.54 1.65 12.76
N HIS A 63 23.00 1.79 14.01
CA HIS A 63 22.64 0.87 15.09
C HIS A 63 21.47 1.46 15.88
N ASN A 64 20.34 0.74 15.93
CA ASN A 64 19.11 1.19 16.56
C ASN A 64 18.84 0.44 17.84
N LEU A 65 18.32 1.19 18.80
CA LEU A 65 17.82 0.73 20.07
C LEU A 65 16.34 1.05 20.16
N TRP A 66 15.58 0.06 20.59
CA TRP A 66 14.16 0.25 20.82
C TRP A 66 13.70 -0.48 22.07
N GLN A 67 12.59 -0.05 22.67
CA GLN A 67 11.95 -0.73 23.78
C GLN A 67 10.48 -0.98 23.47
N SER A 68 10.04 -2.20 23.70
CA SER A 68 8.62 -2.58 23.62
C SER A 68 8.26 -3.43 24.82
N ASN A 69 7.19 -3.07 25.52
CA ASN A 69 6.69 -3.80 26.71
C ASN A 69 7.77 -4.11 27.76
N GLY A 70 8.68 -3.16 28.00
CA GLY A 70 9.77 -3.34 28.95
C GLY A 70 10.98 -4.15 28.43
N THR A 71 10.87 -4.75 27.25
CA THR A 71 11.97 -5.48 26.61
C THR A 71 12.77 -4.53 25.73
N LEU A 72 14.08 -4.48 25.93
CA LEU A 72 15.02 -3.77 25.07
C LEU A 72 15.36 -4.65 23.87
N GLY A 73 15.37 -4.06 22.67
CA GLY A 73 15.83 -4.66 21.44
C GLY A 73 16.87 -3.77 20.77
N GLU A 74 17.75 -4.41 20.02
CA GLU A 74 18.79 -3.76 19.24
C GLU A 74 18.79 -4.38 17.84
N ASP A 75 18.95 -3.56 16.80
CA ASP A 75 19.14 -4.03 15.44
C ASP A 75 19.98 -3.05 14.63
N ASN A 76 20.58 -3.54 13.55
CA ASN A 76 21.22 -2.68 12.58
C ASN A 76 20.23 -2.39 11.46
N ILE A 77 20.10 -1.12 11.10
CA ILE A 77 19.44 -0.68 9.88
C ILE A 77 20.52 -0.52 8.82
N ASP A 78 20.28 -1.11 7.68
CA ASP A 78 21.09 -0.93 6.49
C ASP A 78 20.19 -0.51 5.32
N HIS A 79 20.70 0.43 4.51
CA HIS A 79 20.06 0.86 3.28
C HIS A 79 18.66 1.48 3.43
N LYS A 80 18.34 2.10 4.57
CA LYS A 80 17.14 2.92 4.71
C LYS A 80 17.30 4.23 3.94
N MET A 81 16.28 4.65 3.21
CA MET A 81 16.32 5.93 2.50
C MET A 81 16.27 7.11 3.48
N LYS A 82 17.14 8.10 3.30
CA LYS A 82 17.19 9.31 4.10
C LYS A 82 17.22 10.55 3.22
N GLN A 83 16.32 11.48 3.47
CA GLN A 83 16.24 12.75 2.79
C GLN A 83 17.04 13.81 3.56
N ILE A 84 18.05 14.41 2.92
CA ILE A 84 18.86 15.50 3.46
C ILE A 84 18.76 16.69 2.53
N VAL A 85 18.44 17.87 3.07
CA VAL A 85 18.37 19.13 2.32
C VAL A 85 19.50 20.02 2.74
N PHE A 86 20.33 20.42 1.77
CA PHE A 86 21.31 21.50 1.92
C PHE A 86 20.59 22.80 1.59
N GLY A 87 20.23 23.54 2.62
CA GLY A 87 19.36 24.70 2.54
C GLY A 87 20.00 25.90 1.85
N ASN A 88 19.17 26.71 1.20
CA ASN A 88 19.58 27.98 0.60
C ASN A 88 19.96 29.03 1.67
N ASP A 89 19.60 28.78 2.92
CA ASP A 89 19.92 29.60 4.11
C ASP A 89 21.27 29.24 4.75
N GLY A 90 22.01 28.27 4.16
CA GLY A 90 23.32 27.85 4.65
C GLY A 90 23.27 26.81 5.77
N TYR A 91 22.10 26.25 6.05
CA TYR A 91 21.91 25.15 6.99
C TYR A 91 21.67 23.81 6.29
N VAL A 92 21.84 22.72 7.04
CA VAL A 92 21.50 21.38 6.60
C VAL A 92 20.31 20.85 7.39
N TYR A 93 19.46 20.09 6.71
CA TYR A 93 18.25 19.53 7.30
C TYR A 93 18.17 18.05 7.02
N VAL A 94 17.89 17.23 8.06
CA VAL A 94 17.69 15.79 7.93
C VAL A 94 16.25 15.45 8.30
N ARG A 95 15.52 14.80 7.37
CA ARG A 95 14.15 14.37 7.61
C ARG A 95 14.15 13.12 8.47
N ASN A 96 13.23 13.06 9.43
CA ASN A 96 12.98 11.89 10.28
C ASN A 96 14.27 11.20 10.74
N PHE A 97 15.13 11.97 11.44
CA PHE A 97 16.45 11.50 11.88
C PHE A 97 16.37 10.17 12.62
N ILE A 98 15.42 10.02 13.54
CA ILE A 98 15.06 8.75 14.16
C ILE A 98 13.83 8.19 13.42
N VAL A 99 13.30 7.08 13.85
CA VAL A 99 12.19 6.37 13.24
C VAL A 99 10.99 7.30 12.93
N HIS A 100 10.41 7.13 11.75
CA HIS A 100 9.11 7.69 11.39
C HIS A 100 8.00 7.02 12.21
N LEU A 101 7.51 7.71 13.23
CA LEU A 101 6.44 7.21 14.11
C LEU A 101 5.09 7.81 13.72
N TYR A 102 4.12 6.94 13.42
CA TYR A 102 2.70 7.30 13.23
C TYR A 102 2.41 8.44 12.25
N GLY A 103 3.19 8.55 11.17
CA GLY A 103 3.00 9.61 10.19
C GLY A 103 3.45 11.00 10.66
N ALA A 104 4.11 11.11 11.82
CA ALA A 104 4.74 12.36 12.24
C ALA A 104 5.97 12.64 11.37
N GLU A 105 6.03 13.84 10.80
CA GLU A 105 7.16 14.29 10.01
C GLU A 105 7.89 15.40 10.74
N GLY A 106 9.23 15.30 10.84
CA GLY A 106 10.06 16.30 11.45
C GLY A 106 11.41 16.41 10.75
N TRP A 107 11.89 17.63 10.62
CA TRP A 107 13.23 17.93 10.13
C TRP A 107 14.08 18.45 11.29
N ILE A 108 15.28 17.91 11.45
CA ILE A 108 16.29 18.49 12.33
C ILE A 108 17.16 19.46 11.53
N LYS A 109 17.62 20.51 12.18
CA LYS A 109 18.42 21.59 11.59
C LYS A 109 19.84 21.57 12.13
N GLY A 110 20.82 21.62 11.23
CA GLY A 110 22.25 21.72 11.56
C GLY A 110 22.93 22.82 10.78
N LYS A 111 24.12 23.23 11.28
CA LYS A 111 25.01 24.19 10.64
C LYS A 111 26.04 23.45 9.78
N ILE A 112 26.37 24.00 8.62
CA ILE A 112 27.46 23.53 7.77
C ILE A 112 28.73 24.34 8.16
N ASP A 113 29.78 23.65 8.60
CA ASP A 113 31.06 24.24 8.99
C ASP A 113 32.20 23.49 8.27
N GLY A 114 32.53 23.98 7.08
CA GLY A 114 33.49 23.29 6.20
C GLY A 114 32.96 21.92 5.74
N ASP A 115 33.65 20.86 6.13
CA ASP A 115 33.27 19.45 5.88
C ASP A 115 32.45 18.85 7.03
N THR A 116 32.15 19.62 8.07
CA THR A 116 31.45 19.16 9.26
C THR A 116 30.02 19.70 9.29
N LEU A 117 29.08 18.81 9.59
CA LEU A 117 27.68 19.12 9.85
C LEU A 117 27.43 19.04 11.35
N ARG A 118 27.04 20.16 11.97
CA ARG A 118 26.83 20.27 13.42
C ARG A 118 25.38 20.45 13.74
N PHE A 119 24.79 19.52 14.46
CA PHE A 119 23.39 19.55 14.87
C PHE A 119 23.31 19.81 16.38
N PRO A 120 22.87 21.02 16.80
CA PRO A 120 22.75 21.31 18.22
C PRO A 120 21.68 20.45 18.90
N LEU A 121 21.91 20.10 20.15
CA LEU A 121 21.01 19.36 21.02
C LEU A 121 20.74 20.18 22.31
N PRO A 122 19.55 20.09 22.90
CA PRO A 122 18.36 19.36 22.43
C PRO A 122 17.63 20.08 21.29
N GLN A 123 16.99 19.33 20.38
CA GLN A 123 16.21 19.87 19.27
C GLN A 123 14.77 19.39 19.32
N LYS A 124 13.79 20.30 19.18
CA LYS A 124 12.37 19.90 18.99
C LYS A 124 12.26 19.07 17.73
N TYR A 125 11.64 17.90 17.83
CA TYR A 125 11.67 16.92 16.77
C TYR A 125 10.29 16.67 16.15
N TYR A 126 9.29 16.35 16.94
CA TYR A 126 7.91 16.26 16.51
C TYR A 126 6.94 16.34 17.68
N THR A 127 5.67 16.59 17.35
CA THR A 127 4.56 16.59 18.28
C THR A 127 3.54 15.54 17.89
N MET A 128 3.11 14.71 18.82
CA MET A 128 2.15 13.63 18.58
C MET A 128 0.90 13.82 19.42
N GLY A 129 -0.25 13.40 18.88
CA GLY A 129 -1.53 13.40 19.57
C GLY A 129 -2.46 14.55 19.18
N SER A 130 -3.68 14.49 19.72
CA SER A 130 -4.69 15.53 19.56
C SER A 130 -4.47 16.68 20.56
N SER A 131 -5.19 17.79 20.38
CA SER A 131 -5.15 18.95 21.29
C SER A 131 -5.40 18.60 22.77
N TYR A 132 -5.99 17.45 23.07
CA TYR A 132 -6.27 16.98 24.44
C TYR A 132 -5.21 16.03 25.01
N SER A 133 -4.31 15.49 24.16
CA SER A 133 -3.28 14.53 24.57
C SER A 133 -1.96 14.73 23.83
N GLN A 134 -1.60 15.99 23.62
CA GLN A 134 -0.38 16.35 22.92
C GLN A 134 0.86 15.91 23.69
N ARG A 135 1.83 15.31 22.97
CA ARG A 135 3.15 14.95 23.48
C ARG A 135 4.21 15.53 22.58
N ASP A 136 5.14 16.25 23.18
CA ASP A 136 6.25 16.85 22.47
C ASP A 136 7.50 15.99 22.65
N PHE A 137 8.17 15.72 21.55
CA PHE A 137 9.39 14.93 21.52
C PHE A 137 10.57 15.78 21.08
N THR A 138 11.65 15.58 21.81
CA THR A 138 12.91 16.30 21.61
C THR A 138 14.01 15.30 21.30
N LEU A 139 14.84 15.61 20.32
CA LEU A 139 16.06 14.85 20.04
C LEU A 139 17.13 15.22 21.06
N MET A 140 17.69 14.24 21.75
CA MET A 140 18.70 14.41 22.79
C MET A 140 19.73 13.29 22.77
N ALA A 141 20.87 13.52 23.40
CA ALA A 141 21.85 12.48 23.69
C ALA A 141 21.44 11.67 24.93
N PHE A 142 21.86 10.40 24.98
CA PHE A 142 21.56 9.48 26.07
C PHE A 142 22.78 8.66 26.47
N ASP A 143 22.84 8.30 27.77
CA ASP A 143 23.76 7.34 28.33
C ASP A 143 23.01 6.10 28.82
N LYS A 144 23.59 4.92 28.54
CA LYS A 144 23.13 3.64 29.10
C LYS A 144 23.59 3.55 30.54
N VAL A 145 22.66 3.46 31.46
CA VAL A 145 22.95 3.42 32.89
C VAL A 145 22.31 2.19 33.55
N LEU A 146 22.98 1.67 34.57
CA LEU A 146 22.48 0.56 35.37
C LEU A 146 21.76 1.12 36.60
N VAL A 147 20.52 0.76 36.81
CA VAL A 147 19.69 1.23 37.94
C VAL A 147 19.10 0.06 38.70
N ASP A 148 18.90 0.25 40.02
CA ASP A 148 18.16 -0.70 40.84
C ASP A 148 16.64 -0.49 40.67
N ALA A 149 15.96 -1.49 40.16
CA ALA A 149 14.51 -1.51 40.01
C ALA A 149 13.89 -2.49 41.02
N GLY A 150 13.90 -2.11 42.26
CA GLY A 150 13.30 -2.93 43.36
C GLY A 150 14.12 -4.16 43.73
N GLY A 151 15.47 -4.02 43.78
CA GLY A 151 16.39 -5.09 44.13
C GLY A 151 16.92 -5.87 42.91
N GLN A 152 16.49 -5.51 41.69
CA GLN A 152 17.02 -6.06 40.45
C GLN A 152 17.72 -4.95 39.66
N MET A 153 19.00 -5.17 39.32
CA MET A 153 19.74 -4.24 38.49
C MET A 153 19.30 -4.37 37.03
N VAL A 154 18.79 -3.27 36.46
CA VAL A 154 18.34 -3.21 35.06
C VAL A 154 19.02 -2.07 34.32
N TYR A 155 19.28 -2.25 33.03
CA TYR A 155 19.73 -1.15 32.18
C TYR A 155 18.55 -0.25 31.81
N THR A 156 18.81 1.06 31.87
CA THR A 156 17.90 2.10 31.34
C THR A 156 18.75 3.17 30.63
N TYR A 157 18.07 4.15 30.06
CA TYR A 157 18.75 5.27 29.37
C TYR A 157 18.38 6.59 30.06
N LYS A 158 19.37 7.40 30.32
CA LYS A 158 19.22 8.77 30.86
C LYS A 158 19.71 9.80 29.88
N THR A 159 19.03 10.93 29.81
CA THR A 159 19.46 12.05 28.99
C THR A 159 20.82 12.57 29.45
N ASP A 160 21.73 12.77 28.50
CA ASP A 160 23.01 13.43 28.71
C ASP A 160 22.89 14.89 28.24
N THR A 161 22.74 15.79 29.22
CA THR A 161 22.66 17.24 28.97
C THR A 161 24.02 17.90 28.78
N THR A 162 25.10 17.15 28.96
CA THR A 162 26.49 17.65 28.77
C THR A 162 26.97 17.46 27.33
N TYR A 163 26.17 16.77 26.47
CA TYR A 163 26.44 16.56 25.06
C TYR A 163 25.62 17.55 24.22
N PRO A 164 26.17 18.75 23.89
CA PRO A 164 25.40 19.89 23.37
C PRO A 164 25.13 19.78 21.86
N GLU A 165 25.83 18.92 21.13
CA GLU A 165 25.76 18.81 19.69
C GLU A 165 26.14 17.41 19.23
N MET A 166 25.59 16.99 18.07
CA MET A 166 26.06 15.81 17.34
C MET A 166 26.67 16.26 16.02
N ASP A 167 27.87 15.75 15.76
CA ASP A 167 28.66 16.12 14.60
C ASP A 167 28.78 14.98 13.60
N PHE A 168 28.73 15.35 12.34
CA PHE A 168 29.01 14.44 11.21
C PHE A 168 30.07 15.05 10.32
N VAL A 169 30.91 14.22 9.73
CA VAL A 169 31.90 14.65 8.74
C VAL A 169 31.46 14.18 7.35
N MET A 170 31.49 15.10 6.39
CA MET A 170 31.28 14.82 4.98
C MET A 170 32.58 14.31 4.36
N ARG A 171 32.55 13.13 3.75
CA ARG A 171 33.68 12.54 3.03
C ARG A 171 33.17 11.90 1.75
N ASP A 172 33.60 12.43 0.60
CA ASP A 172 33.19 11.96 -0.71
C ASP A 172 31.64 11.82 -0.82
N ASP A 173 31.17 10.60 -0.95
CA ASP A 173 29.75 10.24 -1.08
C ASP A 173 29.07 9.93 0.28
N SER A 174 29.75 10.21 1.40
CA SER A 174 29.26 9.79 2.73
C SER A 174 29.24 10.94 3.74
N ILE A 175 28.32 10.82 4.70
CA ILE A 175 28.19 11.67 5.89
C ILE A 175 28.26 10.73 7.09
N ILE A 176 29.27 10.84 7.94
CA ILE A 176 29.61 9.86 8.97
C ILE A 176 29.59 10.54 10.34
N SER A 177 28.91 9.94 11.31
CA SER A 177 28.93 10.38 12.71
C SER A 177 30.37 10.39 13.26
N THR A 178 30.78 11.48 13.91
CA THR A 178 32.12 11.60 14.52
C THR A 178 32.23 10.84 15.83
N ASP A 179 31.12 10.61 16.52
CA ASP A 179 31.02 9.77 17.72
C ASP A 179 30.03 8.60 17.47
N PRO A 180 30.54 7.48 16.95
CA PRO A 180 29.69 6.34 16.60
C PRO A 180 29.11 5.60 17.83
N THR A 181 29.57 5.90 19.03
CA THR A 181 29.15 5.24 20.27
C THR A 181 28.06 6.00 21.01
N LYS A 182 27.93 7.30 20.73
CA LYS A 182 26.93 8.15 21.40
C LYS A 182 25.53 7.83 20.93
N LEU A 183 24.66 7.59 21.89
CA LEU A 183 23.25 7.36 21.63
C LEU A 183 22.52 8.70 21.46
N ILE A 184 21.87 8.87 20.31
CA ILE A 184 20.97 9.99 20.04
C ILE A 184 19.55 9.44 19.98
N GLY A 185 18.65 9.97 20.80
CA GLY A 185 17.34 9.37 20.98
C GLY A 185 16.23 10.39 21.16
N LEU A 186 15.00 9.87 21.30
CA LEU A 186 13.82 10.65 21.56
C LEU A 186 13.61 10.80 23.07
N ALA A 187 13.52 12.03 23.52
CA ALA A 187 13.08 12.40 24.85
C ALA A 187 11.64 12.90 24.81
N ASN A 188 10.80 12.43 25.71
CA ASN A 188 9.45 12.95 25.89
C ASN A 188 9.49 14.23 26.74
N ALA A 189 9.42 15.39 26.09
CA ALA A 189 9.49 16.68 26.75
C ALA A 189 8.31 16.94 27.68
N THR A 190 7.14 16.41 27.35
CA THR A 190 5.93 16.53 28.19
C THR A 190 6.11 15.85 29.56
N TYR A 191 6.98 14.84 29.65
CA TYR A 191 7.26 14.11 30.89
C TYR A 191 8.70 14.30 31.38
N GLY A 192 9.24 15.52 31.28
CA GLY A 192 10.54 15.86 31.85
C GLY A 192 11.74 15.28 31.10
N ASN A 193 11.66 15.19 29.80
CA ASN A 193 12.70 14.66 28.93
C ASN A 193 13.10 13.20 29.23
N THR A 194 12.14 12.38 29.63
CA THR A 194 12.38 10.95 29.83
C THR A 194 12.60 10.25 28.48
N TRP A 195 13.42 9.21 28.47
CA TRP A 195 13.66 8.42 27.27
C TRP A 195 12.37 7.84 26.69
N SER A 196 12.18 8.00 25.38
CA SER A 196 10.96 7.61 24.67
C SER A 196 11.19 6.43 23.73
N GLN A 197 11.82 5.38 24.23
CA GLN A 197 11.87 4.04 23.61
C GLN A 197 12.65 3.93 22.30
N PHE A 198 13.24 5.01 21.75
CA PHE A 198 14.01 4.96 20.51
C PHE A 198 15.28 5.77 20.62
N ALA A 199 16.38 5.18 20.20
CA ALA A 199 17.67 5.84 20.03
C ALA A 199 18.45 5.17 18.91
N MET A 200 19.46 5.85 18.40
CA MET A 200 20.36 5.33 17.39
C MET A 200 21.80 5.80 17.66
N SER A 201 22.74 5.05 17.13
CA SER A 201 24.16 5.37 17.14
C SER A 201 24.83 4.88 15.86
N ASN A 202 26.11 5.16 15.68
CA ASN A 202 26.89 4.72 14.52
C ASN A 202 26.23 5.03 13.17
N VAL A 203 25.73 6.28 13.04
CA VAL A 203 24.98 6.70 11.87
C VAL A 203 25.92 7.04 10.72
N THR A 204 25.67 6.45 9.57
CA THR A 204 26.34 6.78 8.31
C THR A 204 25.31 6.93 7.22
N TYR A 205 25.41 8.01 6.45
CA TYR A 205 24.63 8.25 5.24
C TYR A 205 25.56 8.13 4.03
N THR A 206 25.20 7.31 3.05
CA THR A 206 26.00 7.09 1.83
C THR A 206 25.10 7.31 0.60
N ILE A 207 25.60 7.98 -0.44
CA ILE A 207 24.85 8.16 -1.68
C ILE A 207 24.56 6.80 -2.31
N ASN A 208 23.28 6.51 -2.54
CA ASN A 208 22.92 5.34 -3.34
C ASN A 208 23.21 5.63 -4.82
N LYS A 209 24.03 4.79 -5.44
CA LYS A 209 24.46 4.91 -6.85
C LYS A 209 23.56 4.14 -7.81
N ASP A 210 22.59 3.38 -7.29
CA ASP A 210 21.64 2.65 -8.14
C ASP A 210 20.77 3.62 -8.92
N THR A 211 20.52 3.29 -10.17
CA THR A 211 19.72 4.11 -11.06
C THR A 211 18.45 3.37 -11.48
N MET A 212 17.34 4.10 -11.53
CA MET A 212 16.08 3.59 -12.06
C MET A 212 16.16 3.46 -13.58
N ALA A 213 15.70 2.34 -14.11
CA ALA A 213 15.54 2.17 -15.55
C ALA A 213 14.49 3.15 -16.08
N GLN A 214 14.68 3.59 -17.33
CA GLN A 214 13.76 4.49 -18.03
C GLN A 214 13.31 3.85 -19.34
N MET A 215 12.06 4.08 -19.72
CA MET A 215 11.57 3.69 -21.04
C MET A 215 12.35 4.44 -22.11
N PRO A 216 12.83 3.77 -23.19
CA PRO A 216 13.57 4.43 -24.25
C PRO A 216 12.64 5.34 -25.06
N GLU A 217 12.94 6.64 -25.12
CA GLU A 217 12.14 7.64 -25.87
C GLU A 217 12.06 7.35 -27.37
N SER A 218 13.05 6.63 -27.93
CA SER A 218 13.14 6.33 -29.36
C SER A 218 12.26 5.16 -29.82
N VAL A 219 11.52 4.52 -28.90
CA VAL A 219 10.70 3.33 -29.20
C VAL A 219 9.28 3.57 -28.74
N THR A 220 8.31 3.31 -29.61
CA THR A 220 6.89 3.30 -29.21
C THR A 220 6.61 2.02 -28.44
N PRO A 221 6.17 2.09 -27.17
CA PRO A 221 5.85 0.91 -26.40
C PRO A 221 4.63 0.17 -26.98
N GLU A 222 4.67 -1.15 -26.88
CA GLU A 222 3.52 -2.03 -27.14
C GLU A 222 2.73 -2.25 -25.86
N THR A 223 1.46 -2.57 -26.03
CA THR A 223 0.59 -2.92 -24.92
C THR A 223 0.65 -4.42 -24.67
N TRP A 224 0.90 -4.80 -23.43
CA TRP A 224 0.95 -6.19 -22.98
C TRP A 224 0.09 -6.38 -21.74
N THR A 225 -0.25 -7.62 -21.39
CA THR A 225 -0.83 -7.98 -20.11
C THR A 225 0.24 -8.51 -19.15
N PHE A 226 0.08 -8.22 -17.88
CA PHE A 226 0.83 -8.81 -16.79
C PHE A 226 -0.11 -9.67 -15.96
N GLU A 227 0.09 -10.97 -16.00
CA GLU A 227 -0.72 -11.95 -15.28
C GLU A 227 0.06 -12.55 -14.12
N TYR A 228 -0.56 -12.63 -12.96
CA TYR A 228 0.05 -13.20 -11.77
C TYR A 228 -1.00 -13.71 -10.78
N LYS A 229 -0.55 -14.49 -9.79
CA LYS A 229 -1.34 -14.78 -8.60
C LYS A 229 -0.89 -13.88 -7.46
N SER A 230 -1.83 -13.23 -6.81
CA SER A 230 -1.59 -12.43 -5.61
C SER A 230 -1.12 -13.29 -4.42
N SER A 231 -0.74 -12.66 -3.31
CA SER A 231 -0.43 -13.35 -2.05
C SER A 231 -1.59 -14.25 -1.58
N ASN A 232 -2.84 -13.83 -1.84
CA ASN A 232 -4.05 -14.57 -1.46
C ASN A 232 -4.38 -15.71 -2.43
N GLY A 233 -3.67 -15.80 -3.57
CA GLY A 233 -3.88 -16.81 -4.60
C GLY A 233 -4.83 -16.41 -5.73
N ASP A 234 -5.39 -15.20 -5.69
CA ASP A 234 -6.26 -14.68 -6.72
C ASP A 234 -5.47 -14.41 -8.01
N ARG A 235 -6.06 -14.76 -9.15
CA ARG A 235 -5.51 -14.39 -10.46
C ARG A 235 -5.79 -12.92 -10.72
N VAL A 236 -4.75 -12.19 -11.10
CA VAL A 236 -4.82 -10.76 -11.44
C VAL A 236 -4.21 -10.58 -12.82
N THR A 237 -4.89 -9.80 -13.66
CA THR A 237 -4.38 -9.36 -14.96
C THR A 237 -4.37 -7.83 -14.97
N ARG A 238 -3.27 -7.25 -15.44
CA ARG A 238 -3.09 -5.79 -15.55
C ARG A 238 -2.49 -5.45 -16.91
N MET A 239 -2.75 -4.23 -17.38
CA MET A 239 -2.07 -3.71 -18.56
C MET A 239 -0.68 -3.20 -18.18
N VAL A 240 0.29 -3.46 -19.05
CA VAL A 240 1.67 -2.96 -18.95
C VAL A 240 2.14 -2.49 -20.31
N SER A 241 3.15 -1.61 -20.31
CA SER A 241 3.79 -1.15 -21.55
C SER A 241 5.15 -1.82 -21.70
N VAL A 242 5.41 -2.41 -22.87
CA VAL A 242 6.68 -3.10 -23.18
C VAL A 242 7.35 -2.42 -24.37
N ALA A 243 8.64 -2.11 -24.24
CA ALA A 243 9.44 -1.58 -25.34
C ALA A 243 10.69 -2.43 -25.52
N THR A 244 11.05 -2.74 -26.77
CA THR A 244 12.27 -3.48 -27.12
C THR A 244 13.21 -2.60 -27.92
N LYS A 245 14.48 -2.48 -27.47
CA LYS A 245 15.52 -1.73 -28.15
C LYS A 245 16.77 -2.60 -28.27
N GLY A 246 17.00 -3.11 -29.47
CA GLY A 246 18.06 -4.10 -29.69
C GLY A 246 17.77 -5.38 -28.94
N ASN A 247 18.64 -5.77 -28.02
CA ASN A 247 18.45 -6.93 -27.16
C ASN A 247 18.00 -6.53 -25.72
N GLU A 248 17.62 -5.30 -25.49
CA GLU A 248 17.09 -4.83 -24.21
C GLU A 248 15.57 -4.72 -24.29
N MET A 249 14.89 -5.23 -23.26
CA MET A 249 13.45 -5.12 -23.10
C MET A 249 13.13 -4.36 -21.82
N TYR A 250 12.15 -3.48 -21.91
CA TYR A 250 11.71 -2.58 -20.84
C TYR A 250 10.23 -2.79 -20.59
N ILE A 251 9.85 -2.96 -19.32
CA ILE A 251 8.45 -3.21 -18.91
C ILE A 251 8.06 -2.17 -17.87
N LYS A 252 7.04 -1.35 -18.16
CA LYS A 252 6.49 -0.32 -17.28
C LYS A 252 5.09 -0.73 -16.81
N GLY A 253 4.75 -0.40 -15.53
CA GLY A 253 3.40 -0.58 -14.99
C GLY A 253 3.17 -1.92 -14.30
N PHE A 254 4.21 -2.73 -14.07
CA PHE A 254 4.05 -4.02 -13.39
C PHE A 254 3.71 -3.85 -11.89
N SER A 255 4.32 -2.88 -11.20
CA SER A 255 4.06 -2.64 -9.79
C SER A 255 2.77 -1.81 -9.58
N LYS A 256 1.90 -2.30 -8.69
CA LYS A 256 0.70 -1.56 -8.28
C LYS A 256 1.07 -0.33 -7.44
N LYS A 257 2.07 -0.44 -6.59
CA LYS A 257 2.52 0.65 -5.70
C LYS A 257 3.30 1.71 -6.49
N PHE A 258 4.07 1.29 -7.52
CA PHE A 258 4.94 2.15 -8.33
C PHE A 258 4.62 1.99 -9.82
N PRO A 259 3.51 2.56 -10.31
CA PRO A 259 3.05 2.35 -11.70
C PRO A 259 4.01 2.92 -12.75
N ASP A 260 4.85 3.87 -12.38
CA ASP A 260 5.87 4.46 -13.27
C ASP A 260 7.20 3.70 -13.26
N ALA A 261 7.37 2.71 -12.38
CA ALA A 261 8.59 1.91 -12.33
C ALA A 261 8.77 1.09 -13.62
N VAL A 262 10.01 1.05 -14.07
CA VAL A 262 10.43 0.32 -15.27
C VAL A 262 11.38 -0.81 -14.91
N ILE A 263 11.06 -2.02 -15.35
CA ILE A 263 11.99 -3.15 -15.31
C ILE A 263 12.78 -3.14 -16.63
N LYS A 264 14.09 -3.38 -16.54
CA LYS A 264 14.94 -3.56 -17.70
C LYS A 264 15.58 -4.94 -17.67
N GLY A 265 15.43 -5.70 -18.75
CA GLY A 265 16.06 -6.99 -18.95
C GLY A 265 16.79 -7.08 -20.30
N ARG A 266 17.58 -8.15 -20.42
CA ARG A 266 18.27 -8.48 -21.69
C ARG A 266 17.67 -9.76 -22.27
N VAL A 267 17.35 -9.70 -23.54
CA VAL A 267 16.90 -10.84 -24.34
C VAL A 267 18.10 -11.53 -24.97
N ASP A 268 18.19 -12.85 -24.80
CA ASP A 268 19.20 -13.72 -25.39
C ASP A 268 18.52 -15.01 -25.87
N GLY A 269 18.28 -15.08 -27.18
CA GLY A 269 17.49 -16.17 -27.78
C GLY A 269 16.07 -16.21 -27.19
N ASN A 270 15.71 -17.36 -26.65
CA ASN A 270 14.40 -17.62 -26.05
C ASN A 270 14.33 -17.30 -24.53
N LYS A 271 15.21 -16.47 -24.02
CA LYS A 271 15.26 -16.06 -22.63
C LYS A 271 15.31 -14.55 -22.51
N MET A 272 14.59 -14.02 -21.53
CA MET A 272 14.81 -12.68 -21.01
C MET A 272 15.37 -12.78 -19.60
N VAL A 273 16.51 -12.15 -19.35
CA VAL A 273 17.14 -12.13 -18.01
C VAL A 273 17.12 -10.72 -17.47
N ILE A 274 16.62 -10.58 -16.25
CA ILE A 274 16.60 -9.33 -15.52
C ILE A 274 17.60 -9.45 -14.37
N PRO A 275 18.58 -8.53 -14.21
CA PRO A 275 19.40 -8.47 -13.02
C PRO A 275 18.53 -8.29 -11.80
N ASN A 276 18.74 -9.10 -10.77
CA ASN A 276 18.06 -8.90 -9.49
C ASN A 276 18.50 -7.59 -8.84
N ARG A 277 17.72 -7.07 -7.90
CA ARG A 277 18.00 -5.82 -7.19
C ARG A 277 18.02 -4.59 -8.11
N GLN A 278 17.10 -4.52 -9.09
CA GLN A 278 16.87 -3.27 -9.82
C GLN A 278 16.11 -2.27 -8.96
N LEU A 279 16.63 -1.05 -8.85
CA LEU A 279 15.92 0.05 -8.20
C LEU A 279 14.70 0.44 -9.05
N LEU A 280 13.53 0.33 -8.44
CA LEU A 280 12.23 0.62 -9.06
C LEU A 280 11.75 2.04 -8.79
N ALA A 281 11.85 2.46 -7.53
CA ALA A 281 11.34 3.74 -7.07
C ALA A 281 11.98 4.18 -5.75
N LEU A 282 11.81 5.47 -5.45
CA LEU A 282 12.09 6.07 -4.16
C LEU A 282 10.76 6.30 -3.43
N ASP A 283 10.43 5.48 -2.45
CA ASP A 283 9.26 5.71 -1.60
C ASP A 283 9.59 6.75 -0.52
N LYS A 284 9.47 8.02 -0.91
CA LYS A 284 9.79 9.14 -0.02
C LYS A 284 8.82 9.24 1.17
N LYS A 285 7.64 8.65 1.07
CA LYS A 285 6.66 8.65 2.15
C LYS A 285 7.07 7.69 3.26
N ASP A 286 7.39 6.47 2.88
CA ASP A 286 7.73 5.40 3.82
C ASP A 286 9.27 5.29 4.05
N GLU A 287 10.05 6.14 3.36
CA GLU A 287 11.53 6.25 3.46
C GLU A 287 12.27 4.96 3.09
N TYR A 288 11.87 4.34 1.98
CA TYR A 288 12.52 3.14 1.45
C TYR A 288 12.92 3.28 -0.01
N TYR A 289 14.00 2.60 -0.37
CA TYR A 289 14.28 2.26 -1.75
C TYR A 289 13.45 1.05 -2.12
N ALA A 290 12.64 1.14 -3.18
CA ALA A 290 11.90 0.00 -3.70
C ALA A 290 12.73 -0.72 -4.75
N TYR A 291 12.99 -2.02 -4.56
CA TYR A 291 13.75 -2.85 -5.48
C TYR A 291 12.91 -4.00 -6.03
N LEU A 292 13.17 -4.35 -7.27
CA LEU A 292 12.71 -5.61 -7.82
C LEU A 292 13.58 -6.75 -7.31
N LEU A 293 12.98 -7.72 -6.63
CA LEU A 293 13.65 -8.95 -6.24
C LEU A 293 12.87 -10.16 -6.77
N THR A 294 13.58 -11.28 -6.92
CA THR A 294 12.96 -12.57 -7.18
C THR A 294 13.16 -13.53 -6.02
N LEU A 295 12.14 -14.32 -5.77
CA LEU A 295 12.13 -15.31 -4.70
C LEU A 295 11.93 -16.70 -5.28
N SER A 296 12.70 -17.66 -4.79
CA SER A 296 12.39 -19.08 -4.96
C SER A 296 11.78 -19.63 -3.68
N ASP A 297 10.76 -20.44 -3.83
CA ASP A 297 10.17 -21.21 -2.75
C ASP A 297 10.93 -22.53 -2.63
N THR A 298 11.46 -22.85 -1.44
CA THR A 298 12.12 -24.12 -1.13
C THR A 298 11.36 -24.80 0.00
N ILE A 299 11.03 -26.07 -0.15
CA ILE A 299 10.43 -26.85 0.95
C ILE A 299 11.55 -27.37 1.84
N VAL A 300 11.54 -26.95 3.09
CA VAL A 300 12.45 -27.43 4.14
C VAL A 300 11.65 -28.14 5.23
N LYS A 301 12.26 -29.12 5.90
CA LYS A 301 11.64 -29.77 7.03
C LYS A 301 12.09 -29.10 8.32
N GLU A 302 11.13 -28.67 9.12
CA GLU A 302 11.37 -28.10 10.46
C GLU A 302 10.68 -28.96 11.53
N GLU A 303 11.36 -29.15 12.66
CA GLU A 303 10.75 -29.76 13.84
C GLU A 303 9.95 -28.72 14.61
N ILE A 304 8.63 -28.89 14.66
CA ILE A 304 7.73 -28.00 15.39
C ILE A 304 6.90 -28.87 16.34
N LEU A 305 7.03 -28.65 17.63
CA LEU A 305 6.35 -29.39 18.70
C LEU A 305 6.60 -30.91 18.63
N GLY A 306 7.83 -31.34 18.22
CA GLY A 306 8.22 -32.73 18.12
C GLY A 306 7.78 -33.43 16.82
N GLU A 307 7.17 -32.73 15.87
CA GLU A 307 6.79 -33.23 14.55
C GLU A 307 7.58 -32.55 13.45
N MET A 308 8.09 -33.33 12.49
CA MET A 308 8.73 -32.80 11.29
C MET A 308 7.65 -32.35 10.29
N ILE A 309 7.55 -31.05 10.08
CA ILE A 309 6.58 -30.47 9.13
C ILE A 309 7.30 -29.81 7.95
N ASP A 310 6.66 -29.85 6.79
CA ASP A 310 7.14 -29.15 5.60
C ASP A 310 6.83 -27.67 5.71
N VAL A 311 7.89 -26.85 5.68
CA VAL A 311 7.82 -25.38 5.73
C VAL A 311 8.35 -24.82 4.40
N ILE A 312 7.71 -23.79 3.86
CA ILE A 312 8.20 -23.08 2.68
C ILE A 312 9.17 -21.99 3.16
N GLU A 313 10.43 -22.14 2.79
CA GLU A 313 11.46 -21.13 2.96
C GLU A 313 11.62 -20.35 1.66
N GLN A 314 11.58 -19.02 1.73
CA GLN A 314 11.78 -18.12 0.60
C GLN A 314 13.22 -17.60 0.58
N LYS A 315 13.87 -17.70 -0.58
CA LYS A 315 15.24 -17.22 -0.79
C LYS A 315 15.31 -16.24 -1.94
N ILE A 316 16.05 -15.15 -1.75
CA ILE A 316 16.36 -14.19 -2.80
C ILE A 316 17.33 -14.87 -3.78
N ARG A 317 17.05 -14.77 -5.09
CA ARG A 317 17.90 -15.29 -6.16
C ARG A 317 18.76 -14.18 -6.76
N ASP A 318 19.79 -14.56 -7.52
CA ASP A 318 20.73 -13.60 -8.13
C ASP A 318 20.19 -12.94 -9.40
N SER A 319 19.28 -13.59 -10.10
CA SER A 319 18.66 -13.08 -11.34
C SER A 319 17.26 -13.63 -11.53
N ILE A 320 16.48 -12.93 -12.34
CA ILE A 320 15.15 -13.31 -12.78
C ILE A 320 15.25 -13.77 -14.23
N SER A 321 14.78 -14.97 -14.54
CA SER A 321 14.76 -15.50 -15.89
C SER A 321 13.33 -15.77 -16.33
N PHE A 322 13.00 -15.30 -17.53
CA PHE A 322 11.76 -15.59 -18.23
C PHE A 322 12.03 -16.45 -19.45
N ASP A 323 11.18 -17.43 -19.70
CA ASP A 323 11.05 -18.05 -21.01
C ASP A 323 10.36 -17.03 -21.93
N TYR A 324 11.00 -16.70 -23.06
CA TYR A 324 10.52 -15.73 -24.02
C TYR A 324 10.18 -16.41 -25.34
N ASP A 325 8.95 -16.24 -25.78
CA ASP A 325 8.48 -16.62 -27.10
C ASP A 325 8.18 -15.35 -27.88
N ASP A 326 8.97 -15.08 -28.91
CA ASP A 326 8.85 -13.89 -29.76
C ASP A 326 7.75 -14.01 -30.82
N ILE A 327 7.29 -15.23 -31.11
CA ILE A 327 6.21 -15.49 -32.06
C ILE A 327 4.86 -15.22 -31.42
N ASP A 328 4.64 -15.80 -30.24
CA ASP A 328 3.40 -15.63 -29.49
C ASP A 328 3.41 -14.37 -28.61
N GLY A 329 4.56 -13.69 -28.47
CA GLY A 329 4.72 -12.51 -27.63
C GLY A 329 4.47 -12.83 -26.16
N THR A 330 5.18 -13.82 -25.61
CA THR A 330 4.98 -14.23 -24.21
C THR A 330 6.29 -14.26 -23.43
N LEU A 331 6.20 -13.87 -22.14
CA LEU A 331 7.28 -14.03 -21.15
C LEU A 331 6.70 -14.76 -19.95
N VAL A 332 7.29 -15.88 -19.55
CA VAL A 332 6.81 -16.69 -18.41
C VAL A 332 7.95 -16.98 -17.45
N SER A 333 7.72 -16.78 -16.16
CA SER A 333 8.67 -17.16 -15.11
C SER A 333 8.04 -18.08 -14.07
N ALA A 334 8.78 -19.11 -13.69
CA ALA A 334 8.41 -19.98 -12.57
C ALA A 334 8.68 -19.34 -11.20
N ASP A 335 9.56 -18.35 -11.16
CA ASP A 335 9.95 -17.67 -9.92
C ASP A 335 8.92 -16.60 -9.54
N ASN A 336 8.85 -16.30 -8.23
CA ASN A 336 8.02 -15.22 -7.71
C ASN A 336 8.78 -13.89 -7.81
N LEU A 337 8.06 -12.82 -8.14
CA LEU A 337 8.58 -11.46 -8.10
C LEU A 337 8.06 -10.71 -6.89
N ILE A 338 8.85 -9.79 -6.36
CA ILE A 338 8.43 -8.84 -5.33
C ILE A 338 8.94 -7.42 -5.66
N ASP A 339 8.15 -6.43 -5.34
CA ASP A 339 8.61 -5.07 -5.10
C ASP A 339 8.91 -4.95 -3.59
N ASN A 340 10.19 -4.84 -3.26
CA ASN A 340 10.72 -5.00 -1.91
C ASN A 340 11.27 -3.70 -1.33
N HIS A 341 11.23 -3.58 -0.01
CA HIS A 341 11.89 -2.52 0.74
C HIS A 341 13.37 -2.87 0.92
N GLY A 342 14.25 -2.21 0.17
CA GLY A 342 15.69 -2.50 0.21
C GLY A 342 16.06 -3.84 -0.45
N THR A 343 17.26 -4.32 -0.16
CA THR A 343 17.88 -5.48 -0.84
C THR A 343 18.22 -6.65 0.08
N ASP A 344 18.27 -6.45 1.39
CA ASP A 344 18.92 -7.39 2.33
C ASP A 344 17.93 -8.23 3.13
N SER A 345 16.66 -7.84 3.14
CA SER A 345 15.60 -8.57 3.83
C SER A 345 14.36 -8.67 2.95
N ILE A 346 13.57 -9.72 3.16
CA ILE A 346 12.30 -9.89 2.45
C ILE A 346 11.22 -9.13 3.22
N PHE A 347 10.93 -7.91 2.78
CA PHE A 347 9.84 -7.08 3.27
C PHE A 347 9.24 -6.33 2.08
N TYR A 348 8.19 -6.87 1.49
CA TYR A 348 7.67 -6.43 0.20
C TYR A 348 6.34 -5.67 0.30
N TYR A 349 6.13 -4.77 -0.65
CA TYR A 349 4.84 -4.14 -0.91
C TYR A 349 3.87 -5.13 -1.54
N ASN A 350 4.33 -5.88 -2.56
CA ASN A 350 3.52 -6.87 -3.27
C ASN A 350 4.35 -8.12 -3.60
N LEU A 351 3.65 -9.26 -3.61
CA LEU A 351 4.18 -10.55 -4.06
C LEU A 351 3.40 -11.01 -5.29
N TYR A 352 4.13 -11.24 -6.37
CA TYR A 352 3.61 -11.72 -7.66
C TYR A 352 4.07 -13.15 -7.89
N LYS A 353 3.13 -14.09 -7.96
CA LYS A 353 3.41 -15.51 -8.18
C LYS A 353 2.97 -15.96 -9.55
N THR A 354 3.66 -16.94 -10.14
CA THR A 354 3.29 -17.51 -11.45
C THR A 354 3.16 -16.40 -12.51
N VAL A 355 4.25 -15.68 -12.69
CA VAL A 355 4.28 -14.45 -13.48
C VAL A 355 4.31 -14.75 -14.98
N ALA A 356 3.43 -14.09 -15.74
CA ALA A 356 3.46 -14.08 -17.20
C ALA A 356 3.20 -12.66 -17.73
N PHE A 357 3.88 -12.32 -18.83
CA PHE A 357 3.55 -11.16 -19.64
C PHE A 357 3.17 -11.65 -21.03
N ASN A 358 2.06 -11.12 -21.59
CA ASN A 358 1.58 -11.55 -22.90
C ASN A 358 1.27 -10.31 -23.76
N TYR A 359 1.67 -10.37 -25.02
CA TYR A 359 1.30 -9.33 -26.00
C TYR A 359 -0.22 -9.18 -26.06
N PHE A 360 -0.70 -7.97 -25.97
CA PHE A 360 -2.13 -7.65 -26.02
C PHE A 360 -2.48 -7.06 -27.38
N ASN A 361 -3.28 -7.78 -28.15
CA ASN A 361 -3.81 -7.26 -29.40
C ASN A 361 -5.07 -6.41 -29.13
N PRO A 362 -5.04 -5.09 -29.39
CA PRO A 362 -6.14 -4.17 -29.09
C PRO A 362 -7.28 -4.27 -30.13
N VAL A 363 -8.02 -5.36 -30.11
CA VAL A 363 -9.16 -5.60 -31.02
C VAL A 363 -10.49 -5.31 -30.32
N ALA A 364 -11.51 -4.94 -31.10
CA ALA A 364 -12.87 -4.79 -30.62
C ALA A 364 -13.44 -6.15 -30.15
N ALA A 365 -14.07 -6.15 -28.99
CA ALA A 365 -14.71 -7.35 -28.41
C ALA A 365 -16.01 -6.96 -27.72
N THR A 366 -16.99 -7.86 -27.70
CA THR A 366 -18.22 -7.68 -26.90
C THR A 366 -17.88 -7.93 -25.44
N PRO A 367 -17.98 -6.94 -24.55
CA PRO A 367 -17.64 -7.14 -23.13
C PRO A 367 -18.65 -8.10 -22.47
N ALA A 368 -18.19 -8.82 -21.45
CA ALA A 368 -19.05 -9.62 -20.62
C ALA A 368 -20.16 -8.77 -20.01
N LYS A 369 -21.34 -9.33 -19.87
CA LYS A 369 -22.47 -8.65 -19.21
C LYS A 369 -22.15 -8.42 -17.73
N PRO A 370 -22.64 -7.31 -17.12
CA PRO A 370 -22.51 -7.07 -15.70
C PRO A 370 -23.36 -8.06 -14.90
N GLU A 371 -23.00 -8.26 -13.63
CA GLU A 371 -23.70 -9.15 -12.72
C GLU A 371 -24.15 -8.37 -11.48
N TRP A 372 -25.44 -8.39 -11.20
CA TRP A 372 -26.01 -7.71 -10.04
C TRP A 372 -25.67 -8.47 -8.73
N ILE A 373 -25.30 -7.70 -7.72
CA ILE A 373 -25.19 -8.18 -6.34
C ILE A 373 -26.39 -7.66 -5.54
N ASP A 374 -26.65 -6.33 -5.58
CA ASP A 374 -27.76 -5.71 -4.86
C ASP A 374 -28.15 -4.35 -5.46
N CYS A 375 -29.40 -3.96 -5.28
CA CYS A 375 -29.89 -2.62 -5.61
C CYS A 375 -30.93 -2.21 -4.56
N TRP A 376 -30.59 -1.17 -3.81
CA TRP A 376 -31.46 -0.62 -2.79
C TRP A 376 -31.88 0.79 -3.17
N SER A 377 -33.17 0.96 -3.53
CA SER A 377 -33.78 2.25 -3.87
C SER A 377 -34.44 2.92 -2.66
N TYR A 378 -34.37 4.24 -2.64
CA TYR A 378 -34.99 5.11 -1.65
C TYR A 378 -35.60 6.33 -2.39
N ASP A 379 -36.36 7.19 -1.69
CA ASP A 379 -37.19 8.24 -2.31
C ASP A 379 -36.46 9.17 -3.29
N THR A 380 -35.15 9.39 -3.10
CA THR A 380 -34.35 10.33 -3.89
C THR A 380 -33.11 9.70 -4.53
N GLY A 381 -33.06 8.39 -4.66
CA GLY A 381 -31.90 7.74 -5.25
C GLY A 381 -31.86 6.23 -5.10
N ALA A 382 -30.69 5.66 -5.37
CA ALA A 382 -30.43 4.23 -5.20
C ALA A 382 -28.97 3.96 -4.88
N SER A 383 -28.70 2.93 -4.09
CA SER A 383 -27.37 2.36 -3.89
C SER A 383 -27.27 1.06 -4.67
N LEU A 384 -26.30 0.97 -5.55
CA LEU A 384 -26.09 -0.13 -6.48
C LEU A 384 -24.81 -0.87 -6.15
N SER A 385 -24.87 -2.21 -6.15
CA SER A 385 -23.73 -3.10 -6.01
C SER A 385 -23.76 -4.14 -7.11
N PHE A 386 -22.66 -4.28 -7.85
CA PHE A 386 -22.58 -5.16 -9.01
C PHE A 386 -21.13 -5.52 -9.35
N ASN A 387 -20.95 -6.57 -10.15
CA ASN A 387 -19.68 -6.93 -10.73
C ASN A 387 -19.60 -6.53 -12.21
N ILE A 388 -18.46 -5.95 -12.59
CA ILE A 388 -18.05 -5.79 -13.98
C ILE A 388 -16.73 -6.53 -14.16
N TYR A 389 -16.68 -7.38 -15.18
CA TYR A 389 -15.52 -8.21 -15.46
C TYR A 389 -14.68 -7.62 -16.58
N SER A 390 -13.35 -7.55 -16.40
CA SER A 390 -12.40 -7.18 -17.44
C SER A 390 -12.20 -8.32 -18.45
N LYS A 391 -13.30 -8.84 -19.01
CA LYS A 391 -13.31 -9.93 -19.98
C LYS A 391 -14.44 -9.76 -21.00
N ASP A 392 -14.27 -10.37 -22.18
CA ASP A 392 -15.30 -10.43 -23.20
C ASP A 392 -16.32 -11.58 -22.93
N GLU A 393 -17.31 -11.71 -23.81
CA GLU A 393 -18.32 -12.76 -23.75
C GLU A 393 -17.75 -14.19 -23.90
N ASN A 394 -16.48 -14.35 -24.31
CA ASN A 394 -15.77 -15.60 -24.46
C ASN A 394 -14.73 -15.82 -23.35
N ASP A 395 -14.84 -15.09 -22.23
CA ASP A 395 -13.92 -15.13 -21.09
C ASP A 395 -12.47 -14.68 -21.39
N LYS A 396 -12.20 -14.04 -22.54
CA LYS A 396 -10.91 -13.45 -22.85
C LYS A 396 -10.75 -12.10 -22.16
N PHE A 397 -9.59 -11.84 -21.60
CA PHE A 397 -9.27 -10.56 -20.98
C PHE A 397 -9.37 -9.41 -21.99
N ILE A 398 -9.99 -8.31 -21.57
CA ILE A 398 -10.07 -7.03 -22.29
C ILE A 398 -9.51 -5.90 -21.44
N ASN A 399 -9.01 -4.85 -22.10
CA ASN A 399 -8.37 -3.73 -21.42
C ASN A 399 -9.38 -2.96 -20.55
N PRO A 400 -9.23 -2.95 -19.21
CA PRO A 400 -10.14 -2.22 -18.33
C PRO A 400 -10.11 -0.69 -18.54
N ASP A 401 -9.01 -0.11 -19.05
CA ASP A 401 -8.93 1.32 -19.35
C ASP A 401 -9.83 1.75 -20.52
N SER A 402 -10.28 0.78 -21.32
CA SER A 402 -11.22 0.97 -22.43
C SER A 402 -12.62 0.39 -22.13
N LEU A 403 -12.84 -0.04 -20.87
CA LEU A 403 -14.09 -0.59 -20.39
C LEU A 403 -14.85 0.46 -19.60
N TYR A 404 -16.14 0.56 -19.90
CA TYR A 404 -17.07 1.50 -19.31
C TYR A 404 -18.36 0.78 -18.93
N TYR A 405 -19.21 1.44 -18.18
CA TYR A 405 -20.59 0.99 -17.96
C TYR A 405 -21.59 2.14 -18.01
N ILE A 406 -22.82 1.79 -18.35
CA ILE A 406 -23.97 2.72 -18.38
C ILE A 406 -25.04 2.17 -17.45
N ILE A 407 -25.61 3.03 -16.65
CA ILE A 407 -26.74 2.74 -15.77
C ILE A 407 -28.01 3.20 -16.47
N TYR A 408 -29.06 2.40 -16.45
CA TYR A 408 -30.36 2.68 -17.06
C TYR A 408 -31.44 2.75 -15.99
N ASN A 409 -32.43 3.59 -16.24
CA ASN A 409 -33.72 3.58 -15.54
C ASN A 409 -34.82 3.50 -16.58
N ASP A 410 -35.66 2.46 -16.57
CA ASP A 410 -36.71 2.22 -17.55
C ASP A 410 -36.24 2.37 -19.02
N ASP A 411 -35.20 1.67 -19.41
CA ASP A 411 -34.60 1.68 -20.75
C ASP A 411 -33.91 3.01 -21.17
N GLN A 412 -33.91 4.03 -20.31
CA GLN A 412 -33.23 5.30 -20.55
C GLN A 412 -31.89 5.35 -19.79
N PRO A 413 -30.79 5.72 -20.46
CA PRO A 413 -29.52 5.89 -19.77
C PRO A 413 -29.60 7.05 -18.77
N ILE A 414 -29.12 6.80 -17.56
CA ILE A 414 -28.99 7.82 -16.51
C ILE A 414 -27.78 8.67 -16.80
N THR A 415 -27.95 9.99 -16.78
CA THR A 415 -26.84 10.95 -16.80
C THR A 415 -26.58 11.43 -15.37
N LEU A 416 -25.41 11.10 -14.83
CA LEU A 416 -24.93 11.62 -13.55
C LEU A 416 -24.62 13.10 -13.70
N LYS A 417 -25.24 13.95 -12.89
CA LYS A 417 -25.09 15.39 -12.98
C LYS A 417 -23.90 15.88 -12.16
N ALA A 418 -23.03 16.70 -12.74
CA ALA A 418 -21.92 17.31 -12.01
C ALA A 418 -22.37 18.10 -10.76
N ALA A 419 -23.60 18.61 -10.75
CA ALA A 419 -24.18 19.28 -9.58
C ALA A 419 -24.41 18.34 -8.38
N ASP A 420 -24.57 17.03 -8.61
CA ASP A 420 -24.86 16.03 -7.58
C ASP A 420 -23.60 15.30 -7.09
N TYR A 421 -22.49 15.37 -7.85
CA TYR A 421 -21.25 14.65 -7.60
C TYR A 421 -20.05 15.61 -7.65
N SER A 422 -19.49 15.97 -6.49
CA SER A 422 -18.40 16.95 -6.36
C SER A 422 -17.11 16.58 -7.09
N MET A 423 -16.96 15.33 -7.50
CA MET A 423 -15.82 14.81 -8.24
C MET A 423 -15.98 14.83 -9.76
N LEU A 424 -17.15 15.30 -10.26
CA LEU A 424 -17.40 15.43 -11.68
C LEU A 424 -17.23 16.87 -12.15
N ASP A 425 -16.40 17.07 -13.18
CA ASP A 425 -16.26 18.37 -13.86
C ASP A 425 -17.40 18.64 -14.85
N SER A 426 -18.06 17.59 -15.33
CA SER A 426 -19.18 17.66 -16.28
C SER A 426 -20.12 16.46 -16.13
N ASP A 427 -21.35 16.61 -16.65
CA ASP A 427 -22.34 15.53 -16.68
C ASP A 427 -21.79 14.27 -17.37
N MET A 428 -22.05 13.09 -16.79
CA MET A 428 -21.49 11.82 -17.26
C MET A 428 -22.57 10.76 -17.40
N THR A 429 -22.63 10.09 -18.56
CA THR A 429 -23.56 8.97 -18.82
C THR A 429 -22.82 7.64 -18.91
N MET A 430 -21.60 7.65 -19.45
CA MET A 430 -20.76 6.46 -19.62
C MET A 430 -19.63 6.53 -18.60
N ILE A 431 -19.68 5.65 -17.60
CA ILE A 431 -18.81 5.68 -16.44
C ILE A 431 -17.60 4.77 -16.70
N PRO A 432 -16.35 5.26 -16.58
CA PRO A 432 -15.14 4.41 -16.69
C PRO A 432 -15.15 3.28 -15.67
N TYR A 433 -14.58 2.13 -16.04
CA TYR A 433 -14.45 0.95 -15.17
C TYR A 433 -13.81 1.31 -13.82
N ALA A 434 -12.68 2.00 -13.83
CA ALA A 434 -12.00 2.50 -12.63
C ALA A 434 -12.31 3.99 -12.45
N SER A 435 -13.47 4.31 -11.89
CA SER A 435 -13.92 5.69 -11.65
C SER A 435 -13.98 5.99 -10.16
N ASP A 436 -13.55 7.18 -9.73
CA ASP A 436 -13.70 7.68 -8.35
C ASP A 436 -15.17 7.89 -7.93
N LEU A 437 -16.11 7.83 -8.88
CA LEU A 437 -17.54 7.85 -8.62
C LEU A 437 -18.05 6.56 -7.94
N ALA A 438 -17.30 5.48 -8.08
CA ALA A 438 -17.66 4.18 -7.56
C ALA A 438 -16.58 3.67 -6.61
N TYR A 439 -16.97 2.99 -5.54
CA TYR A 439 -16.06 2.14 -4.81
C TYR A 439 -15.76 0.91 -5.67
N VAL A 440 -14.49 0.67 -6.00
CA VAL A 440 -14.06 -0.45 -6.84
C VAL A 440 -13.11 -1.35 -6.06
N ASP A 441 -13.44 -2.65 -5.98
CA ASP A 441 -12.58 -3.68 -5.40
C ASP A 441 -12.60 -4.93 -6.30
N GLY A 442 -11.53 -5.11 -7.09
CA GLY A 442 -11.50 -6.12 -8.15
C GLY A 442 -12.60 -5.90 -9.18
N ASN A 443 -13.49 -6.88 -9.30
CA ASN A 443 -14.67 -6.77 -10.20
C ASN A 443 -15.86 -6.06 -9.54
N TYR A 444 -15.84 -5.93 -8.23
CA TYR A 444 -16.93 -5.30 -7.48
C TYR A 444 -16.95 -3.79 -7.69
N HIS A 445 -18.16 -3.27 -7.92
CA HIS A 445 -18.45 -1.84 -8.03
C HIS A 445 -19.62 -1.49 -7.13
N GLY A 446 -19.46 -0.44 -6.34
CA GLY A 446 -20.51 0.15 -5.51
C GLY A 446 -20.70 1.61 -5.85
N ILE A 447 -21.89 2.03 -6.31
CA ILE A 447 -22.19 3.42 -6.65
C ILE A 447 -23.52 3.87 -6.06
N THR A 448 -23.58 5.13 -5.63
CA THR A 448 -24.82 5.76 -5.17
C THR A 448 -25.35 6.70 -6.23
N LEU A 449 -26.62 6.54 -6.59
CA LEU A 449 -27.35 7.45 -7.47
C LEU A 449 -28.10 8.49 -6.63
N TYR A 450 -27.90 9.75 -6.95
CA TYR A 450 -28.58 10.88 -6.31
C TYR A 450 -29.63 11.48 -7.27
N ASN A 451 -30.74 11.96 -6.71
CA ASN A 451 -31.81 12.65 -7.44
C ASN A 451 -32.41 11.81 -8.59
N VAL A 452 -32.49 10.51 -8.42
CA VAL A 452 -33.04 9.55 -9.37
C VAL A 452 -34.22 8.83 -8.73
N ASN A 453 -35.39 8.90 -9.37
CA ASN A 453 -36.51 8.02 -9.01
C ASN A 453 -36.31 6.67 -9.67
N ALA A 454 -35.69 5.74 -8.91
CA ALA A 454 -35.29 4.44 -9.41
C ALA A 454 -36.49 3.48 -9.48
N THR A 455 -36.95 3.17 -10.69
CA THR A 455 -38.07 2.27 -10.96
C THR A 455 -37.62 0.92 -11.47
N ARG A 456 -36.85 0.86 -12.54
CA ARG A 456 -36.31 -0.35 -13.14
C ARG A 456 -34.86 -0.10 -13.54
N ILE A 457 -33.94 -0.45 -12.67
CA ILE A 457 -32.52 -0.16 -12.86
C ILE A 457 -31.85 -1.27 -13.67
N GLY A 458 -31.15 -0.85 -14.74
CA GLY A 458 -30.36 -1.72 -15.63
C GLY A 458 -28.90 -1.31 -15.69
N LEU A 459 -28.05 -2.25 -16.05
CA LEU A 459 -26.61 -2.06 -16.28
C LEU A 459 -26.20 -2.62 -17.63
N GLN A 460 -25.29 -1.93 -18.31
CA GLN A 460 -24.68 -2.36 -19.56
C GLN A 460 -23.19 -2.06 -19.53
N THR A 461 -22.35 -3.03 -19.88
CA THR A 461 -20.93 -2.79 -20.12
C THR A 461 -20.69 -2.34 -21.56
N VAL A 462 -19.71 -1.44 -21.72
CA VAL A 462 -19.33 -0.86 -23.01
C VAL A 462 -17.83 -0.96 -23.16
N TYR A 463 -17.36 -1.47 -24.29
CA TYR A 463 -15.93 -1.59 -24.60
C TYR A 463 -15.61 -0.79 -25.86
N ILE A 464 -14.62 0.10 -25.79
CA ILE A 464 -14.20 0.98 -26.88
C ILE A 464 -12.75 0.65 -27.22
N MET A 465 -12.54 -0.11 -28.31
CA MET A 465 -11.20 -0.52 -28.73
C MET A 465 -11.15 -0.75 -30.24
N GLY A 466 -10.00 -0.51 -30.86
CA GLY A 466 -9.81 -0.72 -32.30
C GLY A 466 -10.69 0.18 -33.17
N GLY A 467 -11.11 1.35 -32.67
CA GLY A 467 -12.01 2.27 -33.38
C GLY A 467 -13.47 1.85 -33.36
N GLU A 468 -13.85 0.80 -32.63
CA GLU A 468 -15.23 0.30 -32.49
C GLU A 468 -15.72 0.39 -31.05
N THR A 469 -17.05 0.54 -30.93
CA THR A 469 -17.75 0.46 -29.66
C THR A 469 -18.62 -0.79 -29.63
N ARG A 470 -18.33 -1.69 -28.71
CA ARG A 470 -19.11 -2.91 -28.48
C ARG A 470 -19.79 -2.83 -27.11
N ARG A 471 -20.99 -3.43 -27.01
CA ARG A 471 -21.84 -3.35 -25.82
C ARG A 471 -22.36 -4.73 -25.45
N SER A 472 -22.43 -5.01 -24.14
CA SER A 472 -23.17 -6.18 -23.64
C SER A 472 -24.67 -5.97 -23.77
N PRO A 473 -25.51 -6.99 -23.57
CA PRO A 473 -26.92 -6.80 -23.25
C PRO A 473 -27.09 -5.96 -21.97
N ILE A 474 -28.21 -5.22 -21.87
CA ILE A 474 -28.59 -4.58 -20.61
C ILE A 474 -29.12 -5.65 -19.65
N VAL A 475 -28.64 -5.65 -18.41
CA VAL A 475 -29.08 -6.56 -17.35
C VAL A 475 -29.83 -5.76 -16.30
N TYR A 476 -31.12 -6.03 -16.10
CA TYR A 476 -31.94 -5.34 -15.12
C TYR A 476 -31.90 -6.04 -13.77
N TYR A 477 -31.92 -5.24 -12.69
CA TYR A 477 -31.96 -5.80 -11.34
C TYR A 477 -33.26 -6.58 -11.09
N GLY A 478 -33.14 -7.78 -10.56
CA GLY A 478 -34.30 -8.65 -10.27
C GLY A 478 -34.90 -9.36 -11.47
N GLU A 479 -34.40 -9.11 -12.68
CA GLU A 479 -34.77 -9.87 -13.87
C GLU A 479 -33.76 -11.00 -14.10
N THR A 480 -34.25 -12.23 -14.20
CA THR A 480 -33.41 -13.36 -14.62
C THR A 480 -33.29 -13.36 -16.13
N ASP A 481 -32.10 -13.66 -16.67
CA ASP A 481 -31.84 -13.73 -18.11
C ASP A 481 -32.89 -14.58 -18.83
N GLY A 482 -33.53 -13.94 -19.78
CA GLY A 482 -34.73 -14.40 -20.47
C GLY A 482 -34.61 -15.62 -21.39
N ILE A 483 -34.11 -16.75 -20.91
CA ILE A 483 -34.50 -18.02 -21.48
C ILE A 483 -35.84 -18.50 -20.86
N SER A 484 -36.33 -17.85 -19.81
CA SER A 484 -37.62 -18.15 -19.15
C SER A 484 -38.70 -17.10 -19.37
N ALA A 485 -38.47 -16.01 -20.07
CA ALA A 485 -39.49 -14.98 -20.37
C ALA A 485 -40.29 -15.29 -21.66
N ALA A 486 -40.34 -16.54 -22.07
CA ALA A 486 -41.39 -16.99 -22.97
C ALA A 486 -42.63 -17.30 -22.16
N LYS A 487 -43.49 -16.29 -22.01
CA LYS A 487 -44.87 -16.31 -21.47
C LYS A 487 -44.99 -16.44 -19.96
N GLY A 488 -45.62 -15.41 -19.38
CA GLY A 488 -46.05 -15.39 -18.01
C GLY A 488 -46.69 -16.66 -17.54
N SER A 489 -46.00 -17.42 -16.73
CA SER A 489 -46.64 -18.35 -15.86
C SER A 489 -47.00 -17.58 -14.59
N GLU A 490 -48.29 -17.29 -14.44
CA GLU A 490 -48.84 -16.85 -13.16
C GLU A 490 -48.27 -17.74 -12.05
N ALA A 491 -47.87 -17.11 -10.93
CA ALA A 491 -47.41 -17.83 -9.77
C ALA A 491 -48.50 -18.84 -9.36
N ALA A 492 -48.27 -20.12 -9.61
CA ALA A 492 -49.30 -21.15 -9.39
C ALA A 492 -49.65 -21.28 -7.91
N LYS A 493 -48.69 -20.97 -6.99
CA LYS A 493 -48.91 -21.06 -5.56
C LYS A 493 -47.85 -20.33 -4.75
N THR A 494 -48.30 -19.41 -3.85
CA THR A 494 -47.43 -18.81 -2.86
C THR A 494 -47.71 -19.41 -1.46
N ILE A 495 -46.67 -19.83 -0.79
CA ILE A 495 -46.75 -20.47 0.52
C ILE A 495 -45.82 -19.69 1.47
N TYR A 496 -46.27 -19.44 2.68
CA TYR A 496 -45.45 -18.86 3.73
C TYR A 496 -45.18 -19.90 4.83
N TYR A 497 -44.00 -19.88 5.39
CA TYR A 497 -43.61 -20.67 6.55
C TYR A 497 -43.16 -19.73 7.66
N ASP A 498 -43.65 -19.94 8.88
CA ASP A 498 -43.12 -19.23 10.05
C ASP A 498 -41.74 -19.78 10.45
N LEU A 499 -41.09 -19.13 11.41
CA LEU A 499 -39.75 -19.55 11.87
C LEU A 499 -39.74 -20.94 12.52
N SER A 500 -40.91 -21.52 12.87
CA SER A 500 -41.03 -22.89 13.36
C SER A 500 -41.33 -23.91 12.23
N GLY A 501 -41.35 -23.45 10.97
CA GLY A 501 -41.60 -24.27 9.80
C GLY A 501 -43.06 -24.57 9.52
N ARG A 502 -44.02 -23.95 10.23
CA ARG A 502 -45.45 -24.14 9.97
C ARG A 502 -45.90 -23.31 8.79
N LYS A 503 -46.68 -23.95 7.92
CA LYS A 503 -47.24 -23.37 6.70
C LYS A 503 -48.44 -22.48 7.00
N THR A 504 -48.49 -21.29 6.38
CA THR A 504 -49.66 -20.40 6.38
C THR A 504 -49.89 -19.79 5.00
N SER A 505 -51.12 -19.58 4.62
CA SER A 505 -51.52 -18.87 3.41
C SER A 505 -51.73 -17.36 3.66
N ASN A 506 -51.97 -16.97 4.91
CA ASN A 506 -52.19 -15.59 5.34
C ASN A 506 -51.27 -15.24 6.49
N PRO A 507 -50.06 -14.75 6.19
CA PRO A 507 -49.11 -14.39 7.22
C PRO A 507 -49.60 -13.13 7.97
N SER A 508 -49.61 -13.22 9.30
CA SER A 508 -49.79 -12.06 10.18
C SER A 508 -48.46 -11.35 10.42
N LYS A 509 -48.46 -10.24 11.17
CA LYS A 509 -47.23 -9.52 11.50
C LYS A 509 -46.14 -10.46 12.01
N GLY A 510 -44.98 -10.46 11.34
CA GLY A 510 -43.86 -11.33 11.71
C GLY A 510 -42.89 -11.61 10.55
N ILE A 511 -41.93 -12.50 10.80
CA ILE A 511 -40.92 -12.93 9.82
C ILE A 511 -41.32 -14.28 9.28
N TYR A 512 -41.32 -14.43 7.94
CA TYR A 512 -41.71 -15.64 7.23
C TYR A 512 -40.71 -15.98 6.11
N VAL A 513 -40.68 -17.25 5.76
CA VAL A 513 -40.06 -17.74 4.54
C VAL A 513 -41.17 -17.86 3.49
N LYS A 514 -41.11 -17.02 2.45
CA LYS A 514 -42.02 -17.08 1.30
C LYS A 514 -41.47 -18.06 0.28
N VAL A 515 -42.26 -19.05 -0.09
CA VAL A 515 -41.97 -20.00 -1.18
C VAL A 515 -42.97 -19.77 -2.31
N VAL A 516 -42.46 -19.46 -3.49
CA VAL A 516 -43.29 -19.35 -4.72
C VAL A 516 -43.01 -20.56 -5.57
N GLU A 517 -44.04 -21.35 -5.79
CA GLU A 517 -44.04 -22.51 -6.69
C GLU A 517 -44.68 -22.08 -8.01
N ARG A 518 -43.97 -22.30 -9.13
CA ARG A 518 -44.44 -21.93 -10.47
C ARG A 518 -45.06 -23.13 -11.17
N ALA A 519 -45.81 -22.86 -12.24
CA ALA A 519 -46.49 -23.89 -13.02
C ALA A 519 -45.52 -24.89 -13.67
N ASP A 520 -44.27 -24.54 -13.86
CA ASP A 520 -43.19 -25.39 -14.37
C ASP A 520 -42.53 -26.26 -13.28
N GLY A 521 -43.02 -26.22 -12.03
CA GLY A 521 -42.48 -26.94 -10.88
C GLY A 521 -41.27 -26.29 -10.22
N SER A 522 -40.78 -25.18 -10.74
CA SER A 522 -39.66 -24.44 -10.11
C SER A 522 -40.12 -23.73 -8.82
N ARG A 523 -39.21 -23.65 -7.84
CA ARG A 523 -39.47 -23.00 -6.54
C ARG A 523 -38.45 -21.90 -6.28
N SER A 524 -38.92 -20.76 -5.87
CA SER A 524 -38.07 -19.68 -5.32
C SER A 524 -38.42 -19.43 -3.87
N THR A 525 -37.41 -19.15 -3.05
CA THR A 525 -37.57 -18.96 -1.60
C THR A 525 -36.97 -17.62 -1.21
N SER A 526 -37.72 -16.81 -0.44
CA SER A 526 -37.27 -15.53 0.06
C SER A 526 -37.72 -15.30 1.51
N LYS A 527 -36.95 -14.57 2.30
CA LYS A 527 -37.33 -14.10 3.64
C LYS A 527 -38.19 -12.84 3.48
N VAL A 528 -39.36 -12.79 4.11
CA VAL A 528 -40.25 -11.63 4.11
C VAL A 528 -40.59 -11.21 5.51
N ILE A 529 -40.73 -9.91 5.72
CA ILE A 529 -41.21 -9.31 6.97
C ILE A 529 -42.60 -8.73 6.69
N VAL A 530 -43.62 -9.27 7.35
CA VAL A 530 -44.97 -8.75 7.31
C VAL A 530 -45.11 -7.74 8.47
N LYS A 531 -45.39 -6.49 8.16
CA LYS A 531 -45.53 -5.37 9.12
C LYS A 531 -46.93 -5.29 9.72
#